data_1493fd48eb8170ab454aa952ef4e43c7
#
_entry.id   1493fd48eb8170ab454aa952ef4e43c7
#
_cell.length_a   1.000
_cell.length_b   1.000
_cell.length_c   1.000
_cell.angle_alpha   90.00
_cell.angle_beta   90.00
_cell.angle_gamma   90.00
#
_symmetry.space_group_name_H-M   'P 1'
#
loop_
_entity.id
_entity.type
_entity.pdbx_description
1 polymer ?
#
loop_
_entity_poly.entity_id
_entity_poly.type
_entity_poly.pdbx_seq_one_letter_code
_entity_poly.pdbx_strand_id
1 'polypeptide(L)'
;SLDRRQSTFRLSFTDFSKKAINNYRLKNGKKNIEKYKELFQIAKSKYGVPPEVITAFWAMETDFGAVQGDIHTLSALATLAHDCRRPEMFQPEYIAAINLFSKGIIDLKTTGAWAGEVGQVQMLPSDILKFGKDGDNDGFIDLKKSPEDAILTAAALISELGWEPNQPWIEEVIIDDKNFPWKEAGFGRDRKISSWKKLGIISRNKKFMASDNTKATLLLPQGLKGPKFLAYSNYNIYLKWNDSFIYTVTAAHLASRFSGQKKFLSNKPDKILSLEKMIKLQNILQSNGYNVGKVDGILGRQTRQSVRSIQIKLGLPADSWPTDDLLNILN
;
A
#
# COMPACT_ATOMS: atom_id res chain seq x y z
N SER A 1 -19.02 13.87 -0.33
CA SER A 1 -19.65 12.65 0.22
C SER A 1 -18.88 11.37 -0.10
N LEU A 2 -18.17 11.26 -1.23
CA LEU A 2 -17.33 10.10 -1.58
C LEU A 2 -16.15 9.93 -0.63
N ASP A 3 -15.50 11.02 -0.26
CA ASP A 3 -14.43 11.09 0.75
C ASP A 3 -14.84 10.53 2.13
N ARG A 4 -16.13 10.41 2.40
CA ARG A 4 -16.67 9.88 3.67
C ARG A 4 -17.05 8.39 3.60
N ARG A 5 -17.04 7.77 2.40
CA ARG A 5 -17.53 6.39 2.16
C ARG A 5 -16.40 5.43 1.82
N GLN A 6 -15.56 5.10 2.79
CA GLN A 6 -14.41 4.20 2.58
C GLN A 6 -14.65 2.79 3.15
N SER A 7 -15.74 2.13 2.73
CA SER A 7 -16.10 0.79 3.23
C SER A 7 -15.10 -0.32 2.91
N THR A 8 -14.32 -0.17 1.84
CA THR A 8 -13.32 -1.15 1.39
C THR A 8 -12.20 -1.35 2.40
N PHE A 9 -11.86 -0.33 3.20
CA PHE A 9 -10.81 -0.40 4.21
C PHE A 9 -11.21 -1.15 5.51
N ARG A 10 -12.45 -1.66 5.57
CA ARG A 10 -12.96 -2.48 6.69
C ARG A 10 -12.77 -3.97 6.49
N LEU A 11 -12.22 -4.39 5.36
CA LEU A 11 -11.94 -5.80 5.10
C LEU A 11 -10.71 -6.27 5.90
N SER A 12 -10.69 -7.56 6.23
CA SER A 12 -9.46 -8.18 6.72
C SER A 12 -8.40 -8.22 5.62
N PHE A 13 -7.11 -8.36 5.99
CA PHE A 13 -6.04 -8.47 5.00
C PHE A 13 -6.26 -9.64 4.04
N THR A 14 -6.66 -10.80 4.55
CA THR A 14 -6.87 -11.99 3.70
C THR A 14 -8.03 -11.80 2.74
N ASP A 15 -9.12 -11.16 3.17
CA ASP A 15 -10.29 -10.90 2.31
C ASP A 15 -9.99 -9.85 1.24
N PHE A 16 -9.32 -8.76 1.64
CA PHE A 16 -8.89 -7.70 0.71
C PHE A 16 -7.92 -8.26 -0.33
N SER A 17 -6.88 -8.97 0.12
CA SER A 17 -5.88 -9.55 -0.78
C SER A 17 -6.46 -10.60 -1.71
N LYS A 18 -7.43 -11.41 -1.27
CA LYS A 18 -8.12 -12.39 -2.12
C LYS A 18 -8.88 -11.71 -3.27
N LYS A 19 -9.52 -10.56 -2.99
CA LYS A 19 -10.23 -9.78 -4.01
C LYS A 19 -9.24 -9.07 -4.95
N ALA A 20 -8.21 -8.44 -4.39
CA ALA A 20 -7.25 -7.66 -5.13
C ALA A 20 -6.29 -8.50 -5.97
N ILE A 21 -5.82 -9.66 -5.46
CA ILE A 21 -4.90 -10.57 -6.16
C ILE A 21 -5.71 -11.69 -6.83
N ASN A 22 -6.49 -11.31 -7.82
CA ASN A 22 -7.33 -12.24 -8.58
C ASN A 22 -6.62 -12.75 -9.85
N ASN A 23 -7.22 -13.74 -10.50
CA ASN A 23 -6.66 -14.35 -11.70
C ASN A 23 -6.54 -13.37 -12.87
N TYR A 24 -7.45 -12.42 -13.00
CA TYR A 24 -7.40 -11.40 -14.04
C TYR A 24 -6.11 -10.56 -13.92
N ARG A 25 -5.85 -9.99 -12.75
CA ARG A 25 -4.65 -9.18 -12.48
C ARG A 25 -3.38 -9.99 -12.65
N LEU A 26 -3.34 -11.24 -12.13
CA LEU A 26 -2.16 -12.09 -12.26
C LEU A 26 -1.85 -12.45 -13.72
N LYS A 27 -2.86 -12.79 -14.52
CA LYS A 27 -2.69 -13.13 -15.92
C LYS A 27 -2.29 -11.92 -16.75
N ASN A 28 -3.05 -10.83 -16.64
CA ASN A 28 -2.80 -9.63 -17.43
C ASN A 28 -1.53 -8.90 -17.01
N GLY A 29 -1.18 -8.89 -15.72
CA GLY A 29 0.08 -8.33 -15.26
C GLY A 29 1.28 -9.02 -15.88
N LYS A 30 1.31 -10.36 -15.89
CA LYS A 30 2.38 -11.12 -16.58
C LYS A 30 2.41 -10.85 -18.08
N LYS A 31 1.24 -10.78 -18.73
CA LYS A 31 1.14 -10.43 -20.14
C LYS A 31 1.68 -9.02 -20.42
N ASN A 32 1.37 -8.05 -19.56
CA ASN A 32 1.85 -6.68 -19.71
C ASN A 32 3.36 -6.58 -19.45
N ILE A 33 3.91 -7.29 -18.47
CA ILE A 33 5.37 -7.35 -18.25
C ILE A 33 6.09 -7.83 -19.52
N GLU A 34 5.57 -8.87 -20.17
CA GLU A 34 6.16 -9.37 -21.41
C GLU A 34 5.92 -8.42 -22.58
N LYS A 35 4.69 -7.88 -22.73
CA LYS A 35 4.35 -6.96 -23.82
C LYS A 35 5.22 -5.69 -23.82
N TYR A 36 5.48 -5.12 -22.64
CA TYR A 36 6.25 -3.88 -22.48
C TYR A 36 7.67 -4.15 -21.95
N LYS A 37 8.23 -5.33 -22.26
CA LYS A 37 9.50 -5.80 -21.73
C LYS A 37 10.66 -4.81 -21.90
N GLU A 38 10.81 -4.24 -23.09
CA GLU A 38 11.87 -3.27 -23.40
C GLU A 38 11.70 -1.99 -22.57
N LEU A 39 10.48 -1.50 -22.43
CA LEU A 39 10.19 -0.34 -21.63
C LEU A 39 10.44 -0.59 -20.13
N PHE A 40 10.08 -1.77 -19.62
CA PHE A 40 10.42 -2.15 -18.26
C PHE A 40 11.92 -2.32 -18.03
N GLN A 41 12.69 -2.71 -19.06
CA GLN A 41 14.16 -2.70 -18.98
C GLN A 41 14.70 -1.27 -18.86
N ILE A 42 14.14 -0.30 -19.61
CA ILE A 42 14.45 1.12 -19.46
C ILE A 42 14.11 1.59 -18.05
N ALA A 43 12.91 1.30 -17.56
CA ALA A 43 12.49 1.64 -16.20
C ALA A 43 13.44 1.10 -15.14
N LYS A 44 13.84 -0.17 -15.25
CA LYS A 44 14.79 -0.82 -14.34
C LYS A 44 16.20 -0.24 -14.43
N SER A 45 16.70 0.01 -15.62
CA SER A 45 18.06 0.55 -15.79
C SER A 45 18.18 2.01 -15.37
N LYS A 46 17.16 2.83 -15.66
CA LYS A 46 17.19 4.28 -15.39
C LYS A 46 16.76 4.63 -13.98
N TYR A 47 15.73 3.94 -13.46
CA TYR A 47 15.10 4.25 -12.17
C TYR A 47 15.30 3.18 -11.10
N GLY A 48 15.92 2.04 -11.44
CA GLY A 48 16.16 0.94 -10.52
C GLY A 48 14.92 0.14 -10.12
N VAL A 49 13.73 0.46 -10.65
CA VAL A 49 12.45 -0.12 -10.25
C VAL A 49 12.13 -1.36 -11.07
N PRO A 50 11.90 -2.52 -10.44
CA PRO A 50 11.61 -3.75 -11.19
C PRO A 50 10.20 -3.74 -11.79
N PRO A 51 10.00 -4.44 -12.93
CA PRO A 51 8.72 -4.53 -13.64
C PRO A 51 7.55 -4.92 -12.73
N GLU A 52 7.80 -5.85 -11.84
CA GLU A 52 6.79 -6.43 -10.93
C GLU A 52 6.17 -5.39 -10.00
N VAL A 53 6.96 -4.42 -9.58
CA VAL A 53 6.53 -3.35 -8.66
C VAL A 53 5.65 -2.35 -9.40
N ILE A 54 6.10 -1.86 -10.55
CA ILE A 54 5.32 -0.93 -11.38
C ILE A 54 4.00 -1.58 -11.80
N THR A 55 4.06 -2.83 -12.24
CA THR A 55 2.88 -3.60 -12.67
C THR A 55 1.90 -3.83 -11.51
N ALA A 56 2.39 -3.99 -10.29
CA ALA A 56 1.52 -4.17 -9.12
C ALA A 56 0.75 -2.88 -8.80
N PHE A 57 1.38 -1.71 -8.83
CA PHE A 57 0.69 -0.44 -8.70
C PHE A 57 -0.31 -0.22 -9.83
N TRP A 58 0.10 -0.41 -11.08
CA TRP A 58 -0.78 -0.28 -12.25
C TRP A 58 -2.03 -1.18 -12.16
N ALA A 59 -1.85 -2.43 -11.71
CA ALA A 59 -2.96 -3.35 -11.46
C ALA A 59 -3.87 -2.87 -10.33
N MET A 60 -3.29 -2.42 -9.22
CA MET A 60 -4.04 -2.03 -8.03
C MET A 60 -4.83 -0.73 -8.23
N GLU A 61 -4.28 0.22 -8.98
CA GLU A 61 -4.91 1.52 -9.21
C GLU A 61 -6.08 1.43 -10.20
N THR A 62 -5.87 0.80 -11.34
CA THR A 62 -6.84 0.93 -12.45
C THR A 62 -7.12 -0.36 -13.22
N ASP A 63 -6.69 -1.53 -12.74
CA ASP A 63 -6.76 -2.76 -13.54
C ASP A 63 -6.11 -2.58 -14.93
N PHE A 64 -4.90 -1.99 -14.95
CA PHE A 64 -4.13 -1.71 -16.18
C PHE A 64 -4.81 -0.70 -17.10
N GLY A 65 -5.40 0.34 -16.54
CA GLY A 65 -6.08 1.40 -17.28
C GLY A 65 -7.56 1.13 -17.58
N ALA A 66 -8.09 -0.02 -17.19
CA ALA A 66 -9.49 -0.38 -17.46
C ALA A 66 -10.50 0.47 -16.65
N VAL A 67 -10.11 0.93 -15.45
CA VAL A 67 -10.99 1.70 -14.55
C VAL A 67 -10.21 2.92 -14.03
N GLN A 68 -10.34 4.05 -14.69
CA GLN A 68 -9.56 5.27 -14.36
C GLN A 68 -10.36 6.36 -13.64
N GLY A 69 -11.65 6.12 -13.36
CA GLY A 69 -12.55 7.14 -12.84
C GLY A 69 -13.20 7.99 -13.94
N ASP A 70 -14.34 8.56 -13.58
CA ASP A 70 -15.23 9.32 -14.47
C ASP A 70 -15.54 10.73 -13.94
N ILE A 71 -14.87 11.15 -12.85
CA ILE A 71 -15.10 12.46 -12.23
C ILE A 71 -14.23 13.50 -12.92
N HIS A 72 -14.82 14.62 -13.26
CA HIS A 72 -14.15 15.73 -13.91
C HIS A 72 -13.01 16.28 -13.05
N THR A 73 -11.77 16.12 -13.47
CA THR A 73 -10.57 16.39 -12.66
C THR A 73 -10.50 17.84 -12.16
N LEU A 74 -10.62 18.82 -13.05
CA LEU A 74 -10.56 20.23 -12.67
C LEU A 74 -11.70 20.62 -11.72
N SER A 75 -12.92 20.11 -11.95
CA SER A 75 -14.08 20.40 -11.09
C SER A 75 -13.95 19.73 -9.72
N ALA A 76 -13.43 18.51 -9.67
CA ALA A 76 -13.16 17.82 -8.40
C ALA A 76 -12.14 18.58 -7.56
N LEU A 77 -11.02 18.96 -8.17
CA LEU A 77 -9.95 19.68 -7.47
C LEU A 77 -10.37 21.10 -7.07
N ALA A 78 -11.12 21.83 -7.90
CA ALA A 78 -11.68 23.15 -7.53
C ALA A 78 -12.58 23.01 -6.29
N THR A 79 -13.45 21.99 -6.27
CA THR A 79 -14.34 21.72 -5.12
C THR A 79 -13.56 21.39 -3.86
N LEU A 80 -12.54 20.52 -3.97
CA LEU A 80 -11.73 20.08 -2.83
C LEU A 80 -10.79 21.19 -2.33
N ALA A 81 -10.25 22.01 -3.22
CA ALA A 81 -9.42 23.17 -2.87
C ALA A 81 -10.22 24.27 -2.13
N HIS A 82 -11.53 24.36 -2.41
CA HIS A 82 -12.45 25.28 -1.70
C HIS A 82 -12.99 24.69 -0.40
N ASP A 83 -12.98 23.35 -0.23
CA ASP A 83 -13.45 22.68 1.00
C ASP A 83 -12.49 22.96 2.16
N CYS A 84 -12.99 23.51 3.27
CA CYS A 84 -12.19 23.91 4.45
C CYS A 84 -11.58 22.74 5.23
N ARG A 85 -11.81 21.47 4.81
CA ARG A 85 -11.29 20.29 5.52
C ARG A 85 -9.83 19.98 5.26
N ARG A 86 -9.35 20.17 4.02
CA ARG A 86 -7.98 19.87 3.59
C ARG A 86 -7.47 20.83 2.49
N PRO A 87 -7.62 22.15 2.65
CA PRO A 87 -7.23 23.11 1.62
C PRO A 87 -5.72 23.05 1.32
N GLU A 88 -4.89 22.83 2.35
CA GLU A 88 -3.43 22.76 2.19
C GLU A 88 -2.99 21.62 1.27
N MET A 89 -3.78 20.55 1.21
CA MET A 89 -3.53 19.43 0.32
C MET A 89 -4.01 19.70 -1.11
N PHE A 90 -5.22 20.24 -1.27
CA PHE A 90 -5.88 20.30 -2.58
C PHE A 90 -5.67 21.61 -3.34
N GLN A 91 -5.34 22.72 -2.69
CA GLN A 91 -5.02 23.98 -3.38
C GLN A 91 -3.76 23.85 -4.26
N PRO A 92 -2.62 23.26 -3.80
CA PRO A 92 -1.48 23.02 -4.66
C PRO A 92 -1.81 22.09 -5.85
N GLU A 93 -2.63 21.06 -5.62
CA GLU A 93 -3.03 20.13 -6.68
C GLU A 93 -3.92 20.79 -7.74
N TYR A 94 -4.84 21.69 -7.33
CA TYR A 94 -5.64 22.47 -8.25
C TYR A 94 -4.79 23.40 -9.13
N ILE A 95 -3.82 24.10 -8.52
CA ILE A 95 -2.86 24.94 -9.25
C ILE A 95 -2.03 24.09 -10.22
N ALA A 96 -1.56 22.93 -9.79
CA ALA A 96 -0.84 21.98 -10.64
C ALA A 96 -1.72 21.52 -11.82
N ALA A 97 -3.00 21.24 -11.62
CA ALA A 97 -3.93 20.86 -12.68
C ALA A 97 -4.15 21.98 -13.70
N ILE A 98 -4.22 23.25 -13.26
CA ILE A 98 -4.26 24.41 -14.17
C ILE A 98 -2.99 24.48 -15.02
N ASN A 99 -1.82 24.23 -14.43
CA ASN A 99 -0.55 24.17 -15.15
C ASN A 99 -0.51 23.04 -16.18
N LEU A 100 -1.02 21.84 -15.82
CA LEU A 100 -1.16 20.74 -16.79
C LEU A 100 -2.08 21.11 -17.94
N PHE A 101 -3.20 21.77 -17.65
CA PHE A 101 -4.12 22.26 -18.65
C PHE A 101 -3.45 23.28 -19.59
N SER A 102 -2.71 24.25 -19.07
CA SER A 102 -1.98 25.24 -19.87
C SER A 102 -0.92 24.61 -20.77
N LYS A 103 -0.37 23.47 -20.38
CA LYS A 103 0.60 22.69 -21.18
C LYS A 103 -0.05 21.69 -22.14
N GLY A 104 -1.38 21.58 -22.17
CA GLY A 104 -2.11 20.63 -22.99
C GLY A 104 -1.99 19.16 -22.55
N ILE A 105 -1.47 18.89 -21.35
CA ILE A 105 -1.34 17.52 -20.80
C ILE A 105 -2.73 16.99 -20.34
N ILE A 106 -3.57 17.87 -19.84
CA ILE A 106 -4.99 17.61 -19.58
C ILE A 106 -5.86 18.65 -20.29
N ASP A 107 -7.12 18.30 -20.50
CA ASP A 107 -8.12 19.18 -21.12
C ASP A 107 -9.34 19.36 -20.21
N LEU A 108 -10.32 20.17 -20.68
CA LEU A 108 -11.58 20.39 -19.96
C LEU A 108 -12.46 19.14 -19.85
N LYS A 109 -12.18 18.07 -20.59
CA LYS A 109 -12.92 16.80 -20.57
C LYS A 109 -12.21 15.74 -19.77
N THR A 110 -11.00 16.03 -19.26
CA THR A 110 -10.20 15.05 -18.52
C THR A 110 -10.92 14.63 -17.25
N THR A 111 -11.10 13.32 -17.12
CA THR A 111 -11.69 12.66 -15.96
C THR A 111 -10.67 11.79 -15.24
N GLY A 112 -10.89 11.57 -13.95
CA GLY A 112 -10.07 10.74 -13.09
C GLY A 112 -10.81 10.30 -11.83
N ALA A 113 -10.08 10.03 -10.74
CA ALA A 113 -10.69 9.72 -9.47
C ALA A 113 -11.28 10.97 -8.79
N TRP A 114 -12.01 10.74 -7.70
CA TRP A 114 -12.74 11.79 -6.97
C TRP A 114 -11.83 12.82 -6.28
N ALA A 115 -10.58 12.46 -5.98
CA ALA A 115 -9.60 13.36 -5.36
C ALA A 115 -8.65 14.03 -6.39
N GLY A 116 -8.95 13.87 -7.70
CA GLY A 116 -8.26 14.55 -8.79
C GLY A 116 -7.10 13.78 -9.40
N GLU A 117 -6.89 12.54 -8.97
CA GLU A 117 -5.89 11.66 -9.57
C GLU A 117 -6.28 11.32 -11.02
N VAL A 118 -5.27 11.26 -11.90
CA VAL A 118 -5.44 11.07 -13.35
C VAL A 118 -4.61 9.89 -13.86
N GLY A 119 -5.17 9.19 -14.83
CA GLY A 119 -4.44 8.22 -15.63
C GLY A 119 -4.38 6.83 -15.05
N GLN A 120 -3.67 5.95 -15.76
CA GLN A 120 -3.63 4.51 -15.50
C GLN A 120 -2.96 4.14 -14.16
N VAL A 121 -2.16 5.03 -13.58
CA VAL A 121 -1.49 4.86 -12.29
C VAL A 121 -1.93 5.87 -11.24
N GLN A 122 -3.05 6.56 -11.50
CA GLN A 122 -3.75 7.46 -10.57
C GLN A 122 -2.81 8.49 -9.92
N MET A 123 -2.14 9.28 -10.75
CA MET A 123 -1.21 10.32 -10.32
C MET A 123 -1.93 11.62 -9.96
N LEU A 124 -1.46 12.28 -8.91
CA LEU A 124 -1.84 13.65 -8.61
C LEU A 124 -1.24 14.63 -9.65
N PRO A 125 -1.89 15.74 -9.95
CA PRO A 125 -1.40 16.73 -10.93
C PRO A 125 0.02 17.22 -10.66
N SER A 126 0.40 17.45 -9.40
CA SER A 126 1.75 17.87 -9.04
C SER A 126 2.80 16.81 -9.37
N ASP A 127 2.47 15.53 -9.19
CA ASP A 127 3.33 14.42 -9.55
C ASP A 127 3.48 14.29 -11.07
N ILE A 128 2.39 14.51 -11.83
CA ILE A 128 2.44 14.51 -13.30
C ILE A 128 3.35 15.63 -13.81
N LEU A 129 3.25 16.86 -13.24
CA LEU A 129 4.13 17.97 -13.60
C LEU A 129 5.60 17.66 -13.36
N LYS A 130 5.92 16.99 -12.25
CA LYS A 130 7.30 16.73 -11.82
C LYS A 130 7.89 15.48 -12.48
N PHE A 131 7.10 14.43 -12.61
CA PHE A 131 7.59 13.10 -12.99
C PHE A 131 7.07 12.59 -14.33
N GLY A 132 6.11 13.27 -14.96
CA GLY A 132 5.54 12.87 -16.24
C GLY A 132 6.61 12.57 -17.29
N LYS A 133 6.46 11.45 -17.97
CA LYS A 133 7.37 10.95 -19.02
C LYS A 133 6.58 10.61 -20.26
N ASP A 134 7.08 11.07 -21.40
CA ASP A 134 6.69 10.59 -22.72
C ASP A 134 7.46 9.27 -22.94
N GLY A 135 6.75 8.16 -22.83
CA GLY A 135 7.31 6.81 -22.84
C GLY A 135 7.33 6.17 -24.22
N ASP A 136 6.43 6.59 -25.12
CA ASP A 136 6.36 6.13 -26.50
C ASP A 136 7.01 7.10 -27.51
N ASN A 137 7.51 8.26 -27.00
CA ASN A 137 8.21 9.31 -27.76
C ASN A 137 7.32 9.94 -28.85
N ASP A 138 6.03 10.10 -28.59
CA ASP A 138 5.10 10.77 -29.49
C ASP A 138 5.08 12.32 -29.33
N GLY A 139 5.81 12.84 -28.35
CA GLY A 139 5.94 14.26 -28.00
C GLY A 139 4.91 14.75 -26.98
N PHE A 140 4.07 13.87 -26.44
CA PHE A 140 3.04 14.20 -25.47
C PHE A 140 3.17 13.33 -24.22
N ILE A 141 2.52 13.74 -23.13
CA ILE A 141 2.36 12.93 -21.93
C ILE A 141 0.85 12.62 -21.75
N ASP A 142 0.44 11.41 -22.07
CA ASP A 142 -0.96 10.96 -21.94
C ASP A 142 -1.07 9.75 -20.99
N LEU A 143 -1.11 10.00 -19.70
CA LEU A 143 -1.22 8.92 -18.70
C LEU A 143 -2.55 8.16 -18.76
N LYS A 144 -3.53 8.66 -19.51
CA LYS A 144 -4.84 7.98 -19.69
C LYS A 144 -4.80 6.95 -20.79
N LYS A 145 -4.11 7.22 -21.91
CA LYS A 145 -4.16 6.37 -23.11
C LYS A 145 -2.86 5.63 -23.36
N SER A 146 -1.70 6.24 -23.03
CA SER A 146 -0.40 5.63 -23.21
C SER A 146 0.01 4.80 -21.97
N PRO A 147 0.02 3.46 -22.04
CA PRO A 147 0.63 2.63 -21.01
C PRO A 147 2.12 2.90 -20.83
N GLU A 148 2.79 3.29 -21.90
CA GLU A 148 4.22 3.59 -21.95
C GLU A 148 4.55 4.79 -21.06
N ASP A 149 3.76 5.86 -21.17
CA ASP A 149 3.86 7.06 -20.33
C ASP A 149 3.57 6.73 -18.86
N ALA A 150 2.52 5.95 -18.63
CA ALA A 150 2.13 5.55 -17.28
C ALA A 150 3.22 4.71 -16.59
N ILE A 151 3.84 3.77 -17.30
CA ILE A 151 4.92 2.91 -16.77
C ILE A 151 6.16 3.73 -16.43
N LEU A 152 6.65 4.60 -17.34
CA LEU A 152 7.84 5.39 -17.08
C LEU A 152 7.60 6.48 -16.04
N THR A 153 6.43 7.10 -16.03
CA THR A 153 6.05 8.07 -15.00
C THR A 153 5.98 7.43 -13.62
N ALA A 154 5.34 6.26 -13.48
CA ALA A 154 5.33 5.51 -12.24
C ALA A 154 6.74 5.12 -11.77
N ALA A 155 7.61 4.66 -12.69
CA ALA A 155 8.99 4.33 -12.35
C ALA A 155 9.77 5.54 -11.84
N ALA A 156 9.59 6.71 -12.47
CA ALA A 156 10.25 7.95 -12.05
C ALA A 156 9.79 8.39 -10.64
N LEU A 157 8.48 8.35 -10.36
CA LEU A 157 7.95 8.67 -9.03
C LEU A 157 8.45 7.68 -7.97
N ILE A 158 8.37 6.37 -8.22
CA ILE A 158 8.81 5.34 -7.28
C ILE A 158 10.29 5.51 -6.93
N SER A 159 11.13 5.84 -7.92
CA SER A 159 12.55 6.13 -7.71
C SER A 159 12.77 7.35 -6.83
N GLU A 160 12.06 8.45 -7.11
CA GLU A 160 12.12 9.69 -6.31
C GLU A 160 11.64 9.49 -4.87
N LEU A 161 10.67 8.61 -4.66
CA LEU A 161 10.22 8.24 -3.31
C LEU A 161 11.30 7.51 -2.51
N GLY A 162 12.42 7.14 -3.14
CA GLY A 162 13.59 6.53 -2.51
C GLY A 162 13.71 5.02 -2.72
N TRP A 163 13.25 4.51 -3.85
CA TRP A 163 13.45 3.09 -4.18
C TRP A 163 14.94 2.73 -4.26
N GLU A 164 15.35 1.73 -3.52
CA GLU A 164 16.72 1.21 -3.51
C GLU A 164 16.83 0.05 -4.52
N PRO A 165 17.63 0.22 -5.61
CA PRO A 165 17.80 -0.83 -6.62
C PRO A 165 18.34 -2.14 -6.01
N ASN A 166 17.85 -3.27 -6.50
CA ASN A 166 18.24 -4.62 -6.09
C ASN A 166 17.98 -4.96 -4.61
N GLN A 167 17.29 -4.10 -3.85
CA GLN A 167 16.83 -4.44 -2.50
C GLN A 167 15.42 -5.04 -2.55
N PRO A 168 15.10 -6.02 -1.70
CA PRO A 168 13.76 -6.59 -1.60
C PRO A 168 12.78 -5.59 -0.98
N TRP A 169 11.49 -5.88 -1.13
CA TRP A 169 10.41 -5.09 -0.50
C TRP A 169 9.71 -5.85 0.63
N ILE A 170 9.17 -7.05 0.37
CA ILE A 170 8.67 -7.95 1.43
C ILE A 170 8.99 -9.40 1.13
N GLU A 171 9.08 -10.22 2.18
CA GLU A 171 9.05 -11.68 2.04
C GLU A 171 8.20 -12.33 3.12
N GLU A 172 7.50 -13.40 2.76
CA GLU A 172 6.72 -14.16 3.73
C GLU A 172 7.63 -15.01 4.61
N VAL A 173 7.31 -15.02 5.90
CA VAL A 173 8.06 -15.76 6.91
C VAL A 173 7.17 -16.65 7.77
N ILE A 174 7.79 -17.66 8.36
CA ILE A 174 7.18 -18.60 9.30
C ILE A 174 7.82 -18.37 10.67
N ILE A 175 7.01 -18.42 11.71
CA ILE A 175 7.41 -18.39 13.10
C ILE A 175 6.95 -19.70 13.72
N ASP A 176 7.89 -20.54 14.11
CA ASP A 176 7.63 -21.87 14.69
C ASP A 176 7.84 -21.89 16.21
N ASP A 177 8.17 -20.75 16.80
CA ASP A 177 8.36 -20.64 18.24
C ASP A 177 7.08 -20.15 18.94
N LYS A 178 6.52 -21.00 19.82
CA LYS A 178 5.36 -20.65 20.65
C LYS A 178 5.63 -19.51 21.61
N ASN A 179 6.88 -19.32 22.01
CA ASN A 179 7.33 -18.28 22.93
C ASN A 179 7.84 -17.02 22.21
N PHE A 180 7.56 -16.89 20.91
CA PHE A 180 8.01 -15.73 20.13
C PHE A 180 7.62 -14.41 20.82
N PRO A 181 8.56 -13.49 20.99
CA PRO A 181 8.30 -12.21 21.65
C PRO A 181 7.53 -11.25 20.72
N TRP A 182 6.21 -11.39 20.64
CA TRP A 182 5.34 -10.62 19.73
C TRP A 182 5.48 -9.09 19.87
N LYS A 183 5.96 -8.62 21.02
CA LYS A 183 6.30 -7.21 21.24
C LYS A 183 7.40 -6.69 20.30
N GLU A 184 8.15 -7.55 19.64
CA GLU A 184 9.19 -7.18 18.68
C GLU A 184 8.64 -6.96 17.26
N ALA A 185 7.40 -7.37 16.98
CA ALA A 185 6.74 -7.13 15.71
C ALA A 185 6.11 -5.73 15.62
N GLY A 186 5.86 -5.27 14.41
CA GLY A 186 5.15 -4.03 14.10
C GLY A 186 6.03 -2.85 13.69
N PHE A 187 5.40 -1.79 13.25
CA PHE A 187 6.06 -0.60 12.73
C PHE A 187 7.06 0.01 13.72
N GLY A 188 8.21 0.48 13.20
CA GLY A 188 9.29 1.08 13.99
C GLY A 188 10.09 0.06 14.79
N ARG A 189 10.02 -1.22 14.45
CA ARG A 189 10.72 -2.33 15.12
C ARG A 189 11.68 -3.05 14.19
N ASP A 190 12.52 -2.26 13.49
CA ASP A 190 13.51 -2.82 12.57
C ASP A 190 14.59 -3.59 13.29
N ARG A 191 14.86 -4.80 12.83
CA ARG A 191 15.93 -5.66 13.31
C ARG A 191 16.70 -6.25 12.14
N LYS A 192 17.98 -6.55 12.34
CA LYS A 192 18.78 -7.31 11.38
C LYS A 192 18.17 -8.69 11.14
N ILE A 193 18.29 -9.21 9.92
CA ILE A 193 17.88 -10.57 9.57
C ILE A 193 18.52 -11.60 10.51
N SER A 194 19.81 -11.43 10.84
CA SER A 194 20.48 -12.28 11.84
C SER A 194 19.78 -12.30 13.20
N SER A 195 19.20 -11.18 13.64
CA SER A 195 18.44 -11.12 14.90
C SER A 195 17.08 -11.80 14.77
N TRP A 196 16.39 -11.64 13.63
CA TRP A 196 15.16 -12.35 13.37
C TRP A 196 15.33 -13.87 13.32
N LYS A 197 16.44 -14.35 12.72
CA LYS A 197 16.82 -15.77 12.73
C LYS A 197 16.98 -16.31 14.15
N LYS A 198 17.67 -15.56 15.01
CA LYS A 198 17.86 -15.92 16.43
C LYS A 198 16.54 -16.00 17.21
N LEU A 199 15.52 -15.26 16.78
CA LEU A 199 14.16 -15.30 17.33
C LEU A 199 13.28 -16.37 16.67
N GLY A 200 13.83 -17.30 15.90
CA GLY A 200 13.08 -18.39 15.30
C GLY A 200 12.30 -18.04 14.03
N ILE A 201 12.57 -16.88 13.39
CA ILE A 201 11.95 -16.54 12.10
C ILE A 201 12.67 -17.30 10.97
N ILE A 202 11.87 -17.96 10.13
CA ILE A 202 12.34 -18.74 8.99
C ILE A 202 11.71 -18.16 7.72
N SER A 203 12.51 -17.91 6.68
CA SER A 203 11.99 -17.57 5.35
C SER A 203 11.18 -18.73 4.80
N ARG A 204 9.98 -18.45 4.28
CA ARG A 204 9.16 -19.46 3.61
C ARG A 204 9.87 -20.13 2.42
N ASN A 205 10.80 -19.41 1.79
CA ASN A 205 11.58 -19.90 0.66
C ASN A 205 12.89 -20.61 1.10
N LYS A 206 13.04 -20.91 2.39
CA LYS A 206 14.24 -21.53 3.02
C LYS A 206 15.47 -20.61 3.04
N LYS A 207 15.56 -19.60 2.19
CA LYS A 207 16.63 -18.61 2.15
C LYS A 207 16.03 -17.21 2.20
N PHE A 208 16.56 -16.34 3.05
CA PHE A 208 16.14 -14.95 3.12
C PHE A 208 16.55 -14.19 1.85
N MET A 209 15.72 -13.22 1.44
CA MET A 209 15.97 -12.41 0.23
C MET A 209 17.11 -11.41 0.44
N ALA A 210 17.46 -11.11 1.69
CA ALA A 210 18.50 -10.15 2.03
C ALA A 210 19.58 -10.76 2.92
N SER A 211 20.72 -10.05 3.05
CA SER A 211 21.84 -10.44 3.90
C SER A 211 21.50 -10.35 5.40
N ASP A 212 22.29 -11.01 6.22
CA ASP A 212 22.12 -11.04 7.67
C ASP A 212 22.21 -9.66 8.35
N ASN A 213 22.89 -8.71 7.74
CA ASN A 213 23.01 -7.33 8.23
C ASN A 213 21.85 -6.41 7.78
N THR A 214 21.06 -6.82 6.82
CA THR A 214 19.90 -6.04 6.33
C THR A 214 18.85 -5.94 7.43
N LYS A 215 18.30 -4.75 7.62
CA LYS A 215 17.20 -4.52 8.57
C LYS A 215 15.86 -4.80 7.91
N ALA A 216 14.94 -5.35 8.67
CA ALA A 216 13.56 -5.56 8.28
C ALA A 216 12.63 -5.46 9.47
N THR A 217 11.39 -5.07 9.20
CA THR A 217 10.29 -5.02 10.19
C THR A 217 9.39 -6.25 10.02
N LEU A 218 9.04 -6.92 11.10
CA LEU A 218 8.04 -7.98 11.07
C LEU A 218 6.63 -7.40 11.06
N LEU A 219 5.91 -7.60 9.96
CA LEU A 219 4.52 -7.17 9.78
C LEU A 219 3.54 -8.32 10.03
N LEU A 220 2.48 -8.02 10.78
CA LEU A 220 1.40 -8.94 11.13
C LEU A 220 0.06 -8.34 10.65
N PRO A 221 -0.25 -8.37 9.34
CA PRO A 221 -1.42 -7.68 8.79
C PRO A 221 -2.75 -8.21 9.34
N GLN A 222 -2.79 -9.46 9.81
CA GLN A 222 -3.96 -10.08 10.43
C GLN A 222 -3.56 -10.88 11.70
N GLY A 223 -2.76 -10.25 12.54
CA GLY A 223 -2.34 -10.80 13.83
C GLY A 223 -1.46 -12.04 13.76
N LEU A 224 -1.23 -12.66 14.90
CA LEU A 224 -0.33 -13.78 15.07
C LEU A 224 -0.75 -15.06 14.31
N LYS A 225 -2.06 -15.25 14.08
CA LYS A 225 -2.60 -16.38 13.32
C LYS A 225 -2.64 -16.11 11.80
N GLY A 226 -2.45 -14.85 11.39
CA GLY A 226 -2.43 -14.45 9.99
C GLY A 226 -1.08 -14.67 9.30
N PRO A 227 -1.01 -14.31 8.01
CA PRO A 227 0.26 -14.28 7.28
C PRO A 227 1.24 -13.29 7.92
N LYS A 228 2.54 -13.60 7.84
CA LYS A 228 3.62 -12.82 8.43
C LYS A 228 4.62 -12.45 7.36
N PHE A 229 5.07 -11.20 7.38
CA PHE A 229 6.02 -10.71 6.39
C PHE A 229 7.16 -9.95 7.05
N LEU A 230 8.38 -10.15 6.56
CA LEU A 230 9.48 -9.21 6.78
C LEU A 230 9.39 -8.14 5.70
N ALA A 231 9.28 -6.89 6.12
CA ALA A 231 9.28 -5.72 5.27
C ALA A 231 10.65 -5.05 5.32
N TYR A 232 11.24 -4.85 4.14
CA TYR A 232 12.55 -4.20 3.94
C TYR A 232 12.38 -2.71 3.64
N SER A 233 13.49 -1.98 3.45
CA SER A 233 13.48 -0.53 3.18
C SER A 233 12.52 -0.15 2.03
N ASN A 234 12.53 -0.90 0.94
CA ASN A 234 11.65 -0.64 -0.21
C ASN A 234 10.15 -0.77 0.08
N TYR A 235 9.75 -1.45 1.15
CA TYR A 235 8.35 -1.45 1.57
C TYR A 235 7.86 -0.06 2.00
N ASN A 236 8.74 0.80 2.48
CA ASN A 236 8.39 2.18 2.83
C ASN A 236 7.89 2.98 1.62
N ILE A 237 8.27 2.60 0.39
CA ILE A 237 7.80 3.25 -0.82
C ILE A 237 6.31 2.95 -1.05
N TYR A 238 5.87 1.73 -0.77
CA TYR A 238 4.44 1.41 -0.78
C TYR A 238 3.64 2.23 0.23
N LEU A 239 4.21 2.49 1.41
CA LEU A 239 3.59 3.34 2.44
C LEU A 239 3.57 4.83 2.06
N LYS A 240 4.52 5.29 1.24
CA LYS A 240 4.52 6.65 0.68
C LYS A 240 3.51 6.79 -0.46
N TRP A 241 3.29 5.71 -1.23
CA TRP A 241 2.30 5.68 -2.30
C TRP A 241 0.86 5.69 -1.75
N ASN A 242 0.59 4.92 -0.70
CA ASN A 242 -0.75 4.81 -0.11
C ASN A 242 -0.67 4.56 1.40
N ASP A 243 -1.41 5.32 2.20
CA ASP A 243 -1.42 5.20 3.66
C ASP A 243 -2.10 3.93 4.20
N SER A 244 -2.90 3.26 3.38
CA SER A 244 -3.62 2.06 3.82
C SER A 244 -2.67 0.87 3.98
N PHE A 245 -2.46 0.44 5.22
CA PHE A 245 -1.63 -0.72 5.54
C PHE A 245 -2.04 -2.00 4.79
N ILE A 246 -3.33 -2.25 4.70
CA ILE A 246 -3.87 -3.44 3.99
C ILE A 246 -3.58 -3.35 2.50
N TYR A 247 -3.77 -2.15 1.90
CA TYR A 247 -3.43 -1.91 0.50
C TYR A 247 -1.94 -2.15 0.25
N THR A 248 -1.06 -1.54 1.04
CA THR A 248 0.38 -1.57 0.81
C THR A 248 0.98 -2.96 0.94
N VAL A 249 0.58 -3.76 1.95
CA VAL A 249 1.01 -5.17 2.05
C VAL A 249 0.47 -5.99 0.88
N THR A 250 -0.77 -5.72 0.44
CA THR A 250 -1.37 -6.43 -0.70
C THR A 250 -0.66 -6.11 -2.01
N ALA A 251 -0.38 -4.82 -2.29
CA ALA A 251 0.35 -4.39 -3.48
C ALA A 251 1.77 -4.96 -3.51
N ALA A 252 2.48 -4.89 -2.37
CA ALA A 252 3.81 -5.47 -2.22
C ALA A 252 3.80 -7.01 -2.42
N HIS A 253 2.77 -7.70 -1.90
CA HIS A 253 2.62 -9.14 -2.15
C HIS A 253 2.24 -9.44 -3.61
N LEU A 254 1.40 -8.61 -4.26
CA LEU A 254 1.10 -8.75 -5.69
C LEU A 254 2.37 -8.63 -6.54
N ALA A 255 3.25 -7.66 -6.25
CA ALA A 255 4.56 -7.58 -6.90
C ALA A 255 5.38 -8.87 -6.70
N SER A 256 5.39 -9.42 -5.48
CA SER A 256 6.05 -10.69 -5.20
C SER A 256 5.42 -11.87 -5.99
N ARG A 257 4.10 -11.83 -6.25
CA ARG A 257 3.42 -12.83 -7.09
C ARG A 257 3.83 -12.73 -8.56
N PHE A 258 4.08 -11.52 -9.06
CA PHE A 258 4.61 -11.32 -10.42
C PHE A 258 6.04 -11.83 -10.54
N SER A 259 6.87 -11.70 -9.50
CA SER A 259 8.23 -12.29 -9.44
C SER A 259 8.25 -13.80 -9.16
N GLY A 260 7.10 -14.49 -9.24
CA GLY A 260 7.01 -15.94 -9.11
C GLY A 260 6.78 -16.48 -7.69
N GLN A 261 6.66 -15.63 -6.69
CA GLN A 261 6.37 -16.07 -5.32
C GLN A 261 4.98 -16.72 -5.24
N LYS A 262 4.83 -17.70 -4.35
CA LYS A 262 3.54 -18.39 -4.12
C LYS A 262 2.56 -17.46 -3.37
N LYS A 263 1.25 -17.78 -3.47
CA LYS A 263 0.24 -17.17 -2.59
C LYS A 263 0.66 -17.38 -1.12
N PHE A 264 0.43 -16.38 -0.27
CA PHE A 264 0.75 -16.49 1.15
C PHE A 264 -0.02 -17.64 1.83
N LEU A 265 0.55 -18.16 2.92
CA LEU A 265 -0.08 -19.21 3.72
C LEU A 265 -1.33 -18.63 4.42
N SER A 266 -2.46 -19.27 4.20
CA SER A 266 -3.70 -18.94 4.88
C SER A 266 -3.85 -19.87 6.10
N ASN A 267 -3.23 -19.47 7.20
CA ASN A 267 -3.49 -20.08 8.50
C ASN A 267 -4.80 -19.47 9.00
N LYS A 268 -5.80 -20.17 9.37
CA LYS A 268 -7.12 -19.68 9.82
C LYS A 268 -7.00 -18.44 10.73
N PRO A 269 -6.86 -17.21 10.20
CA PRO A 269 -6.66 -16.01 11.01
C PRO A 269 -7.96 -15.64 11.72
N ASP A 270 -7.84 -14.95 12.83
CA ASP A 270 -9.00 -14.45 13.55
C ASP A 270 -9.76 -13.44 12.67
N LYS A 271 -11.08 -13.47 12.77
CA LYS A 271 -11.94 -12.53 12.05
C LYS A 271 -11.68 -11.10 12.54
N ILE A 272 -11.88 -10.13 11.65
CA ILE A 272 -11.91 -8.73 12.05
C ILE A 272 -13.18 -8.46 12.87
N LEU A 273 -13.10 -7.58 13.86
CA LEU A 273 -14.25 -7.13 14.62
C LEU A 273 -15.32 -6.50 13.70
N SER A 274 -16.59 -6.64 14.04
CA SER A 274 -17.65 -5.89 13.35
C SER A 274 -17.44 -4.39 13.48
N LEU A 275 -18.08 -3.60 12.61
CA LEU A 275 -18.00 -2.13 12.65
C LEU A 275 -18.31 -1.58 14.06
N GLU A 276 -19.40 -2.02 14.66
CA GLU A 276 -19.84 -1.59 15.98
C GLU A 276 -18.82 -1.93 17.07
N LYS A 277 -18.31 -3.18 17.06
CA LYS A 277 -17.28 -3.62 18.01
C LYS A 277 -15.96 -2.89 17.83
N MET A 278 -15.57 -2.57 16.59
CA MET A 278 -14.36 -1.79 16.32
C MET A 278 -14.51 -0.36 16.80
N ILE A 279 -15.64 0.30 16.54
CA ILE A 279 -15.93 1.65 17.07
C ILE A 279 -15.92 1.62 18.60
N LYS A 280 -16.55 0.60 19.23
CA LYS A 280 -16.53 0.45 20.69
C LYS A 280 -15.12 0.33 21.22
N LEU A 281 -14.29 -0.52 20.61
CA LEU A 281 -12.87 -0.65 20.97
C LEU A 281 -12.11 0.67 20.84
N GLN A 282 -12.28 1.37 19.71
CA GLN A 282 -11.63 2.68 19.48
C GLN A 282 -12.03 3.70 20.56
N ASN A 283 -13.31 3.77 20.93
CA ASN A 283 -13.79 4.62 22.01
C ASN A 283 -13.17 4.25 23.36
N ILE A 284 -13.11 2.97 23.72
CA ILE A 284 -12.51 2.51 24.97
C ILE A 284 -11.02 2.87 24.99
N LEU A 285 -10.28 2.62 23.91
CA LEU A 285 -8.87 2.96 23.83
C LEU A 285 -8.65 4.47 23.94
N GLN A 286 -9.46 5.29 23.25
CA GLN A 286 -9.36 6.75 23.30
C GLN A 286 -9.65 7.29 24.69
N SER A 287 -10.68 6.79 25.39
CA SER A 287 -11.01 7.18 26.78
C SER A 287 -9.91 6.78 27.76
N ASN A 288 -9.10 5.78 27.44
CA ASN A 288 -7.93 5.37 28.20
C ASN A 288 -6.63 6.08 27.78
N GLY A 289 -6.72 7.15 26.98
CA GLY A 289 -5.59 8.00 26.57
C GLY A 289 -4.76 7.46 25.41
N TYR A 290 -5.21 6.41 24.71
CA TYR A 290 -4.52 5.91 23.53
C TYR A 290 -4.96 6.66 22.26
N ASN A 291 -4.00 6.98 21.39
CA ASN A 291 -4.28 7.61 20.11
C ASN A 291 -4.75 6.55 19.08
N VAL A 292 -6.02 6.54 18.78
CA VAL A 292 -6.63 5.65 17.76
C VAL A 292 -6.84 6.34 16.42
N GLY A 293 -6.55 7.64 16.33
CA GLY A 293 -6.92 8.47 15.19
C GLY A 293 -8.44 8.76 15.18
N LYS A 294 -9.07 8.60 14.04
CA LYS A 294 -10.53 8.72 13.93
C LYS A 294 -11.22 7.48 14.49
N VAL A 295 -12.32 7.70 15.18
CA VAL A 295 -13.23 6.62 15.59
C VAL A 295 -14.20 6.36 14.43
N ASP A 296 -13.81 5.51 13.50
CA ASP A 296 -14.49 5.26 12.23
C ASP A 296 -14.72 3.76 11.93
N GLY A 297 -14.28 2.90 12.87
CA GLY A 297 -14.37 1.45 12.72
C GLY A 297 -13.34 0.86 11.74
N ILE A 298 -12.31 1.63 11.35
CA ILE A 298 -11.21 1.15 10.51
C ILE A 298 -10.01 0.80 11.39
N LEU A 299 -9.46 -0.40 11.21
CA LEU A 299 -8.24 -0.84 11.88
C LEU A 299 -7.00 -0.24 11.19
N GLY A 300 -6.83 1.08 11.32
CA GLY A 300 -5.69 1.83 10.79
C GLY A 300 -4.42 1.68 11.61
N ARG A 301 -3.33 2.35 11.18
CA ARG A 301 -2.02 2.28 11.85
C ARG A 301 -2.08 2.71 13.32
N GLN A 302 -2.76 3.83 13.62
CA GLN A 302 -2.86 4.36 14.99
C GLN A 302 -3.66 3.42 15.90
N THR A 303 -4.81 2.91 15.43
CA THR A 303 -5.58 1.91 16.17
C THR A 303 -4.77 0.65 16.43
N ARG A 304 -4.00 0.14 15.44
CA ARG A 304 -3.11 -1.02 15.62
C ARG A 304 -2.02 -0.77 16.68
N GLN A 305 -1.41 0.41 16.70
CA GLN A 305 -0.43 0.77 17.70
C GLN A 305 -1.04 0.83 19.11
N SER A 306 -2.24 1.37 19.24
CA SER A 306 -2.98 1.44 20.49
C SER A 306 -3.39 0.04 21.00
N VAL A 307 -3.90 -0.82 20.10
CA VAL A 307 -4.17 -2.24 20.40
C VAL A 307 -2.91 -2.94 20.89
N ARG A 308 -1.79 -2.75 20.21
CA ARG A 308 -0.51 -3.33 20.64
C ARG A 308 -0.09 -2.84 22.03
N SER A 309 -0.22 -1.56 22.30
CA SER A 309 0.16 -0.98 23.59
C SER A 309 -0.67 -1.57 24.74
N ILE A 310 -1.98 -1.72 24.54
CA ILE A 310 -2.84 -2.34 25.56
C ILE A 310 -2.58 -3.84 25.70
N GLN A 311 -2.29 -4.56 24.60
CA GLN A 311 -1.90 -5.97 24.66
C GLN A 311 -0.62 -6.15 25.53
N ILE A 312 0.39 -5.28 25.36
CA ILE A 312 1.60 -5.29 26.18
C ILE A 312 1.27 -5.06 27.66
N LYS A 313 0.42 -4.05 27.96
CA LYS A 313 0.01 -3.71 29.32
C LYS A 313 -0.70 -4.86 30.02
N LEU A 314 -1.49 -5.63 29.26
CA LEU A 314 -2.24 -6.79 29.75
C LEU A 314 -1.42 -8.10 29.74
N GLY A 315 -0.16 -8.10 29.33
CA GLY A 315 0.65 -9.31 29.19
C GLY A 315 0.20 -10.26 28.08
N LEU A 316 -0.59 -9.76 27.11
CA LEU A 316 -1.07 -10.53 25.97
C LEU A 316 -0.07 -10.49 24.81
N PRO A 317 -0.13 -11.45 23.87
CA PRO A 317 0.65 -11.38 22.63
C PRO A 317 0.39 -10.06 21.88
N ALA A 318 1.43 -9.25 21.70
CA ALA A 318 1.33 -7.90 21.16
C ALA A 318 1.38 -7.91 19.62
N ASP A 319 0.36 -8.47 18.98
CA ASP A 319 0.26 -8.70 17.56
C ASP A 319 -0.51 -7.60 16.79
N SER A 320 -0.97 -6.57 17.50
CA SER A 320 -1.75 -5.44 16.95
C SER A 320 -3.10 -5.86 16.35
N TRP A 321 -3.58 -7.08 16.64
CA TRP A 321 -4.87 -7.55 16.13
C TRP A 321 -5.92 -7.56 17.25
N PRO A 322 -7.01 -6.81 17.10
CA PRO A 322 -8.08 -6.82 18.08
C PRO A 322 -8.97 -8.03 17.90
N THR A 323 -9.24 -8.73 19.02
CA THR A 323 -10.15 -9.87 19.09
C THR A 323 -11.37 -9.55 19.96
N ASP A 324 -12.41 -10.38 19.88
CA ASP A 324 -13.55 -10.30 20.81
C ASP A 324 -13.10 -10.48 22.26
N ASP A 325 -12.13 -11.37 22.52
CA ASP A 325 -11.57 -11.59 23.84
C ASP A 325 -10.90 -10.33 24.39
N LEU A 326 -10.09 -9.64 23.58
CA LEU A 326 -9.51 -8.36 23.99
C LEU A 326 -10.58 -7.33 24.33
N LEU A 327 -11.63 -7.23 23.51
CA LEU A 327 -12.71 -6.29 23.75
C LEU A 327 -13.46 -6.63 25.05
N ASN A 328 -13.69 -7.91 25.35
CA ASN A 328 -14.30 -8.37 26.59
C ASN A 328 -13.47 -8.05 27.84
N ILE A 329 -12.13 -8.16 27.76
CA ILE A 329 -11.22 -7.78 28.86
C ILE A 329 -11.27 -6.27 29.14
N LEU A 330 -11.52 -5.46 28.13
CA LEU A 330 -11.51 -4.00 28.23
C LEU A 330 -12.88 -3.40 28.62
N ASN A 331 -13.96 -4.18 28.57
CA ASN A 331 -15.32 -3.78 28.99
C ASN A 331 -15.49 -3.86 30.51
#